data_920890f59cbbc77fdcea5e2aa9c2641d
#
_entry.id   920890f59cbbc77fdcea5e2aa9c2641d
#
_cell.length_a   1.000
_cell.length_b   1.000
_cell.length_c   1.000
_cell.angle_alpha   90.00
_cell.angle_beta   90.00
_cell.angle_gamma   90.00
#
_symmetry.space_group_name_H-M   'P 1'
#
loop_
_entity.id
_entity.type
_entity.pdbx_description
1 polymer ?
#
loop_
_entity_poly.entity_id
_entity_poly.type
_entity_poly.pdbx_seq_one_letter_code
_entity_poly.pdbx_strand_id
1 'polypeptide(L)'
;AVKQDLREIWMAPDLKAAERALDTFEKKYDAKYSRAVECLTKDRDALLAFYNFPAEQWDHVRTTNPIESVFATVRHRTVRTKGALSQDTAKLMVFKLISAASRTWRRLQGENQLPKIIQGIKFRDGIEVSVPTSHSAA
;
A
#
# COMPACT_ATOMS: atom_id res chain seq x y z
N ALA A 1 -0.99 3.44 -24.00
CA ALA A 1 0.08 2.44 -23.95
C ALA A 1 0.74 2.40 -22.57
N VAL A 2 1.72 3.27 -22.19
CA VAL A 2 2.50 3.18 -20.95
C VAL A 2 1.63 3.07 -19.68
N LYS A 3 0.63 3.93 -19.52
CA LYS A 3 -0.27 3.90 -18.35
C LYS A 3 -1.05 2.59 -18.23
N GLN A 4 -1.42 2.00 -19.36
CA GLN A 4 -2.12 0.73 -19.38
C GLN A 4 -1.18 -0.41 -18.98
N ASP A 5 0.03 -0.43 -19.56
CA ASP A 5 1.03 -1.46 -19.26
C ASP A 5 1.47 -1.39 -17.78
N LEU A 6 1.62 -0.18 -17.21
CA LEU A 6 1.84 -0.01 -15.77
C LEU A 6 0.67 -0.57 -14.95
N ARG A 7 -0.58 -0.30 -15.37
CA ARG A 7 -1.75 -0.78 -14.65
C ARG A 7 -1.82 -2.32 -14.62
N GLU A 8 -1.37 -2.98 -15.66
CA GLU A 8 -1.32 -4.44 -15.74
C GLU A 8 -0.43 -5.06 -14.66
N ILE A 9 0.60 -4.34 -14.18
CA ILE A 9 1.49 -4.81 -13.12
C ILE A 9 0.74 -4.92 -11.79
N TRP A 10 0.12 -3.82 -11.31
CA TRP A 10 -0.51 -3.83 -9.98
C TRP A 10 -1.97 -4.28 -9.97
N MET A 11 -2.57 -4.53 -11.15
CA MET A 11 -3.91 -5.13 -11.28
C MET A 11 -3.85 -6.61 -11.66
N ALA A 12 -2.65 -7.19 -11.69
CA ALA A 12 -2.46 -8.60 -11.98
C ALA A 12 -3.16 -9.48 -10.92
N PRO A 13 -3.66 -10.65 -11.31
CA PRO A 13 -4.42 -11.52 -10.41
C PRO A 13 -3.54 -12.19 -9.34
N ASP A 14 -2.27 -12.39 -9.61
CA ASP A 14 -1.29 -13.02 -8.71
C ASP A 14 0.11 -12.41 -8.89
N LEU A 15 0.99 -12.69 -7.94
CA LEU A 15 2.37 -12.19 -7.93
C LEU A 15 3.13 -12.58 -9.20
N LYS A 16 2.99 -13.83 -9.68
CA LYS A 16 3.70 -14.30 -10.88
C LYS A 16 3.25 -13.57 -12.14
N ALA A 17 1.97 -13.24 -12.24
CA ALA A 17 1.45 -12.46 -13.36
C ALA A 17 1.96 -11.01 -13.30
N ALA A 18 2.03 -10.42 -12.10
CA ALA A 18 2.59 -9.09 -11.89
C ALA A 18 4.09 -9.03 -12.26
N GLU A 19 4.86 -10.03 -11.86
CA GLU A 19 6.28 -10.15 -12.23
C GLU A 19 6.47 -10.24 -13.75
N ARG A 20 5.67 -11.06 -14.43
CA ARG A 20 5.72 -11.17 -15.91
C ARG A 20 5.34 -9.85 -16.60
N ALA A 21 4.33 -9.15 -16.07
CA ALA A 21 3.94 -7.85 -16.60
C ALA A 21 5.06 -6.81 -16.42
N LEU A 22 5.78 -6.85 -15.29
CA LEU A 22 6.90 -5.98 -15.00
C LEU A 22 8.09 -6.29 -15.93
N ASP A 23 8.44 -7.56 -16.13
CA ASP A 23 9.49 -7.98 -17.07
C ASP A 23 9.15 -7.58 -18.52
N THR A 24 7.87 -7.65 -18.89
CA THR A 24 7.39 -7.21 -20.22
C THR A 24 7.50 -5.69 -20.35
N PHE A 25 7.16 -4.95 -19.31
CA PHE A 25 7.31 -3.51 -19.27
C PHE A 25 8.76 -3.09 -19.41
N GLU A 26 9.67 -3.72 -18.68
CA GLU A 26 11.11 -3.48 -18.75
C GLU A 26 11.63 -3.67 -20.18
N LYS A 27 11.40 -4.83 -20.80
CA LYS A 27 11.81 -5.15 -22.18
C LYS A 27 11.28 -4.13 -23.20
N LYS A 28 10.06 -3.64 -23.00
CA LYS A 28 9.39 -2.72 -23.93
C LYS A 28 9.88 -1.29 -23.83
N TYR A 29 10.26 -0.85 -22.63
CA TYR A 29 10.52 0.56 -22.36
C TYR A 29 11.95 0.91 -22.00
N ASP A 30 12.80 -0.06 -21.66
CA ASP A 30 14.18 0.20 -21.22
C ASP A 30 15.00 0.96 -22.25
N ALA A 31 14.92 0.61 -23.54
CA ALA A 31 15.65 1.27 -24.61
C ALA A 31 15.38 2.78 -24.73
N LYS A 32 14.16 3.24 -24.33
CA LYS A 32 13.73 4.63 -24.47
C LYS A 32 13.64 5.38 -23.15
N TYR A 33 13.33 4.69 -22.06
CA TYR A 33 13.03 5.28 -20.77
C TYR A 33 13.76 4.55 -19.63
N SER A 34 15.03 4.22 -19.81
CA SER A 34 15.85 3.44 -18.87
C SER A 34 15.76 3.92 -17.42
N ARG A 35 15.84 5.24 -17.17
CA ARG A 35 15.71 5.79 -15.80
C ARG A 35 14.36 5.54 -15.16
N ALA A 36 13.28 5.55 -15.94
CA ALA A 36 11.94 5.26 -15.44
C ALA A 36 11.77 3.77 -15.14
N VAL A 37 12.32 2.91 -15.99
CA VAL A 37 12.36 1.47 -15.78
C VAL A 37 13.19 1.13 -14.55
N GLU A 38 14.39 1.70 -14.41
CA GLU A 38 15.25 1.53 -13.23
C GLU A 38 14.52 1.94 -11.94
N CYS A 39 13.81 3.06 -11.95
CA CYS A 39 13.01 3.51 -10.80
C CYS A 39 11.93 2.51 -10.41
N LEU A 40 11.30 1.84 -11.37
CA LEU A 40 10.26 0.85 -11.16
C LEU A 40 10.83 -0.49 -10.68
N THR A 41 11.94 -0.94 -11.26
CA THR A 41 12.55 -2.25 -10.99
C THR A 41 13.39 -2.27 -9.73
N LYS A 42 13.96 -1.13 -9.33
CA LYS A 42 14.77 -0.99 -8.12
C LYS A 42 14.04 -1.44 -6.86
N ASP A 43 12.76 -1.10 -6.75
CA ASP A 43 11.94 -1.37 -5.57
C ASP A 43 10.88 -2.45 -5.87
N ARG A 44 11.18 -3.39 -6.80
CA ARG A 44 10.28 -4.44 -7.28
C ARG A 44 9.58 -5.19 -6.14
N ASP A 45 10.35 -5.67 -5.16
CA ASP A 45 9.84 -6.46 -4.05
C ASP A 45 8.88 -5.63 -3.16
N ALA A 46 9.23 -4.37 -2.91
CA ALA A 46 8.39 -3.45 -2.15
C ALA A 46 7.10 -3.10 -2.90
N LEU A 47 7.19 -2.89 -4.22
CA LEU A 47 6.04 -2.60 -5.08
C LEU A 47 5.02 -3.74 -5.09
N LEU A 48 5.48 -4.97 -5.06
CA LEU A 48 4.65 -6.18 -5.13
C LEU A 48 4.34 -6.79 -3.75
N ALA A 49 4.81 -6.18 -2.66
CA ALA A 49 4.63 -6.69 -1.30
C ALA A 49 3.16 -6.85 -0.88
N PHE A 50 2.24 -6.12 -1.52
CA PHE A 50 0.81 -6.20 -1.21
C PHE A 50 0.19 -7.57 -1.50
N TYR A 51 0.78 -8.39 -2.37
CA TYR A 51 0.37 -9.78 -2.59
C TYR A 51 0.53 -10.69 -1.36
N ASN A 52 1.32 -10.25 -0.37
CA ASN A 52 1.49 -10.91 0.91
C ASN A 52 0.43 -10.52 1.95
N PHE A 53 -0.59 -9.77 1.55
CA PHE A 53 -1.72 -9.38 2.39
C PHE A 53 -3.01 -10.03 1.89
N PRO A 54 -4.08 -10.14 2.71
CA PRO A 54 -5.38 -10.62 2.27
C PRO A 54 -5.88 -9.88 1.04
N ALA A 55 -6.44 -10.60 0.07
CA ALA A 55 -6.91 -10.02 -1.19
C ALA A 55 -7.92 -8.88 -0.98
N GLU A 56 -8.76 -8.98 0.06
CA GLU A 56 -9.73 -7.94 0.43
C GLU A 56 -9.09 -6.58 0.75
N GLN A 57 -7.81 -6.58 1.16
CA GLN A 57 -7.09 -5.38 1.56
C GLN A 57 -6.25 -4.76 0.43
N TRP A 58 -6.10 -5.42 -0.70
CA TRP A 58 -5.21 -4.96 -1.77
C TRP A 58 -5.53 -3.55 -2.27
N ASP A 59 -6.80 -3.17 -2.36
CA ASP A 59 -7.21 -1.82 -2.78
C ASP A 59 -6.74 -0.72 -1.83
N HIS A 60 -6.46 -1.08 -0.58
CA HIS A 60 -5.93 -0.14 0.40
C HIS A 60 -4.40 -0.16 0.48
N VAL A 61 -3.78 -1.35 0.36
CA VAL A 61 -2.34 -1.53 0.59
C VAL A 61 -1.50 -1.16 -0.63
N ARG A 62 -2.04 -1.33 -1.85
CA ARG A 62 -1.34 -1.00 -3.10
C ARG A 62 -1.36 0.48 -3.48
N THR A 63 -1.91 1.35 -2.66
CA THR A 63 -2.01 2.80 -2.93
C THR A 63 -1.72 3.62 -1.69
N THR A 64 -1.10 4.79 -1.89
CA THR A 64 -0.88 5.80 -0.84
C THR A 64 -2.04 6.79 -0.70
N ASN A 65 -3.08 6.70 -1.54
CA ASN A 65 -4.20 7.62 -1.57
C ASN A 65 -4.86 7.87 -0.20
N PRO A 66 -5.08 6.87 0.67
CA PRO A 66 -5.65 7.12 2.00
C PRO A 66 -4.78 8.03 2.85
N ILE A 67 -3.45 7.82 2.83
CA ILE A 67 -2.48 8.62 3.58
C ILE A 67 -2.40 10.04 2.99
N GLU A 68 -2.33 10.16 1.67
CA GLU A 68 -2.29 11.44 0.97
C GLU A 68 -3.53 12.29 1.25
N SER A 69 -4.71 11.68 1.28
CA SER A 69 -5.97 12.35 1.64
C SER A 69 -5.94 12.94 3.05
N VAL A 70 -5.41 12.19 4.02
CA VAL A 70 -5.25 12.67 5.40
C VAL A 70 -4.27 13.83 5.45
N PHE A 71 -3.11 13.71 4.81
CA PHE A 71 -2.13 14.79 4.77
C PHE A 71 -2.63 16.03 4.01
N ALA A 72 -3.40 15.86 2.94
CA ALA A 72 -4.02 16.97 2.23
C ALA A 72 -4.99 17.75 3.15
N THR A 73 -5.78 17.06 3.97
CA THR A 73 -6.67 17.69 4.95
C THR A 73 -5.88 18.49 5.99
N VAL A 74 -4.81 17.92 6.54
CA VAL A 74 -3.94 18.61 7.49
C VAL A 74 -3.29 19.82 6.83
N ARG A 75 -2.69 19.65 5.65
CA ARG A 75 -2.01 20.72 4.91
C ARG A 75 -2.95 21.87 4.58
N HIS A 76 -4.17 21.59 4.12
CA HIS A 76 -5.16 22.62 3.81
C HIS A 76 -5.47 23.53 5.01
N ARG A 77 -5.54 22.96 6.21
CA ARG A 77 -5.79 23.73 7.45
C ARG A 77 -4.56 24.47 7.90
N THR A 78 -3.40 23.83 7.92
CA THR A 78 -2.15 24.45 8.38
C THR A 78 -1.68 25.60 7.50
N VAL A 79 -1.90 25.52 6.18
CA VAL A 79 -1.61 26.63 5.26
C VAL A 79 -2.51 27.83 5.55
N ARG A 80 -3.80 27.61 5.81
CA ARG A 80 -4.75 28.68 6.13
C ARG A 80 -4.46 29.39 7.43
N THR A 81 -3.96 28.67 8.46
CA THR A 81 -3.57 29.24 9.75
C THR A 81 -2.15 29.82 9.75
N LYS A 82 -1.46 29.80 8.60
CA LYS A 82 -0.05 30.25 8.46
C LYS A 82 0.91 29.56 9.42
N GLY A 83 0.64 28.29 9.73
CA GLY A 83 1.45 27.49 10.64
C GLY A 83 0.94 27.45 12.08
N ALA A 84 1.83 27.18 13.02
CA ALA A 84 1.57 27.13 14.45
C ALA A 84 2.64 27.90 15.24
N LEU A 85 2.25 28.44 16.37
CA LEU A 85 3.12 29.27 17.22
C LEU A 85 4.28 28.47 17.85
N SER A 86 4.11 27.15 18.04
CA SER A 86 5.13 26.26 18.59
C SER A 86 5.01 24.87 18.03
N GLN A 87 6.06 24.05 18.19
CA GLN A 87 6.06 22.66 17.76
C GLN A 87 4.96 21.83 18.46
N ASP A 88 4.71 22.06 19.73
CA ASP A 88 3.69 21.33 20.49
C ASP A 88 2.29 21.74 20.07
N THR A 89 2.06 23.02 19.79
CA THR A 89 0.80 23.49 19.20
C THR A 89 0.58 22.86 17.83
N ALA A 90 1.62 22.72 16.99
CA ALA A 90 1.54 22.05 15.72
C ALA A 90 1.12 20.57 15.84
N LYS A 91 1.78 19.83 16.76
CA LYS A 91 1.44 18.42 17.04
C LYS A 91 -0.01 18.27 17.50
N LEU A 92 -0.44 19.10 18.45
CA LEU A 92 -1.81 19.08 18.96
C LEU A 92 -2.84 19.40 17.87
N MET A 93 -2.55 20.38 17.02
CA MET A 93 -3.42 20.74 15.89
C MET A 93 -3.54 19.58 14.90
N VAL A 94 -2.41 18.96 14.50
CA VAL A 94 -2.41 17.79 13.61
C VAL A 94 -3.19 16.64 14.23
N PHE A 95 -2.97 16.33 15.50
CA PHE A 95 -3.71 15.30 16.23
C PHE A 95 -5.22 15.55 16.21
N LYS A 96 -5.66 16.76 16.49
CA LYS A 96 -7.08 17.13 16.47
C LYS A 96 -7.69 17.04 15.07
N LEU A 97 -6.96 17.47 14.03
CA LEU A 97 -7.41 17.36 12.64
C LEU A 97 -7.56 15.92 12.19
N ILE A 98 -6.58 15.04 12.50
CA ILE A 98 -6.64 13.62 12.19
C ILE A 98 -7.77 12.95 12.97
N SER A 99 -7.92 13.25 14.26
CA SER A 99 -9.01 12.71 15.09
C SER A 99 -10.40 13.13 14.59
N ALA A 100 -10.53 14.35 14.06
CA ALA A 100 -11.79 14.79 13.44
C ALA A 100 -12.04 14.08 12.10
N ALA A 101 -11.01 13.94 11.26
CA ALA A 101 -11.11 13.27 9.97
C ALA A 101 -11.42 11.76 10.13
N SER A 102 -10.88 11.11 11.16
CA SER A 102 -11.06 9.67 11.40
C SER A 102 -12.52 9.27 11.62
N ARG A 103 -13.36 10.19 12.06
CA ARG A 103 -14.80 9.95 12.26
C ARG A 103 -15.56 9.70 10.95
N THR A 104 -14.99 10.13 9.81
CA THR A 104 -15.57 9.98 8.47
C THR A 104 -14.88 8.92 7.64
N TRP A 105 -13.84 8.27 8.17
CA TRP A 105 -13.14 7.22 7.43
C TRP A 105 -14.04 6.02 7.19
N ARG A 106 -13.93 5.47 6.01
CA ARG A 106 -14.58 4.20 5.69
C ARG A 106 -13.87 3.08 6.44
N ARG A 107 -14.61 2.04 6.80
CA ARG A 107 -14.03 0.83 7.37
C ARG A 107 -13.07 0.19 6.37
N LEU A 108 -12.01 -0.39 6.90
CA LEU A 108 -11.07 -1.18 6.11
C LEU A 108 -11.79 -2.42 5.58
N GLN A 109 -11.68 -2.67 4.27
CA GLN A 109 -12.11 -3.94 3.72
C GLN A 109 -11.24 -5.06 4.30
N GLY A 110 -11.85 -6.19 4.65
CA GLY A 110 -11.12 -7.28 5.30
C GLY A 110 -10.63 -6.96 6.72
N GLU A 111 -11.32 -6.10 7.47
CA GLU A 111 -10.97 -5.80 8.87
C GLU A 111 -10.93 -7.06 9.75
N ASN A 112 -11.73 -8.07 9.42
CA ASN A 112 -11.76 -9.39 10.06
C ASN A 112 -10.44 -10.17 9.90
N GLN A 113 -9.61 -9.83 8.93
CA GLN A 113 -8.29 -10.45 8.71
C GLN A 113 -7.16 -9.77 9.53
N LEU A 114 -7.42 -8.56 10.08
CA LEU A 114 -6.41 -7.84 10.86
C LEU A 114 -5.83 -8.64 12.04
N PRO A 115 -6.62 -9.37 12.84
CA PRO A 115 -6.07 -10.18 13.92
C PRO A 115 -5.07 -11.22 13.41
N LYS A 116 -5.30 -11.83 12.24
CA LYS A 116 -4.41 -12.80 11.64
C LYS A 116 -3.09 -12.17 11.20
N ILE A 117 -3.15 -10.97 10.61
CA ILE A 117 -1.96 -10.21 10.20
C ILE A 117 -1.12 -9.85 11.43
N ILE A 118 -1.76 -9.36 12.51
CA ILE A 118 -1.10 -9.01 13.78
C ILE A 118 -0.44 -10.25 14.41
N GLN A 119 -1.06 -11.41 14.29
CA GLN A 119 -0.51 -12.69 14.75
C GLN A 119 0.64 -13.22 13.86
N GLY A 120 0.93 -12.53 12.75
CA GLY A 120 2.02 -12.92 11.85
C GLY A 120 1.67 -14.05 10.89
N ILE A 121 0.39 -14.37 10.71
CA ILE A 121 -0.05 -15.36 9.74
C ILE A 121 0.34 -14.88 8.33
N LYS A 122 0.96 -15.78 7.57
CA LYS A 122 1.44 -15.47 6.21
C LYS A 122 0.31 -15.60 5.20
N PHE A 123 0.30 -14.68 4.24
CA PHE A 123 -0.57 -14.72 3.07
C PHE A 123 0.29 -14.84 1.82
N ARG A 124 -0.24 -15.48 0.78
CA ARG A 124 0.35 -15.53 -0.56
C ARG A 124 -0.77 -15.38 -1.58
N ASP A 125 -0.60 -14.43 -2.49
CA ASP A 125 -1.62 -14.09 -3.49
C ASP A 125 -3.01 -13.86 -2.87
N GLY A 126 -3.03 -13.20 -1.70
CA GLY A 126 -4.26 -12.88 -0.98
C GLY A 126 -4.86 -14.00 -0.14
N ILE A 127 -4.31 -15.21 -0.19
CA ILE A 127 -4.81 -16.41 0.50
C ILE A 127 -3.91 -16.74 1.69
N GLU A 128 -4.53 -17.12 2.81
CA GLU A 128 -3.82 -17.57 4.00
C GLU A 128 -3.00 -18.84 3.71
N VAL A 129 -1.70 -18.81 4.03
CA VAL A 129 -0.85 -19.98 3.95
C VAL A 129 -0.96 -20.74 5.26
N SER A 130 -1.73 -21.86 5.25
CA SER A 130 -1.76 -22.79 6.37
C SER A 130 -0.39 -23.42 6.53
N VAL A 131 0.31 -23.08 7.62
CA VAL A 131 1.46 -23.85 8.07
C VAL A 131 0.91 -25.15 8.65
N PRO A 132 1.25 -26.33 8.13
CA PRO A 132 0.85 -27.57 8.77
C PRO A 132 1.47 -27.58 10.16
N THR A 133 0.64 -27.49 11.19
CA THR A 133 1.05 -27.68 12.56
C THR A 133 1.47 -29.13 12.66
N SER A 134 2.78 -29.40 12.67
CA SER A 134 3.30 -30.68 13.09
C SER A 134 2.94 -30.86 14.58
N HIS A 135 1.82 -31.52 14.84
CA HIS A 135 1.57 -32.07 16.14
C HIS A 135 2.66 -33.15 16.35
N SER A 136 3.72 -32.76 17.01
CA SER A 136 4.59 -33.71 17.68
C SER A 136 3.75 -34.33 18.80
N ALA A 137 3.17 -35.49 18.51
CA ALA A 137 2.65 -36.35 19.55
C ALA A 137 3.87 -36.91 20.29
N ALA A 138 4.02 -36.54 21.53
CA ALA A 138 4.84 -37.22 22.52
C ALA A 138 3.92 -38.00 23.47
#